data_0703b1a269166066a5dbd323578645ae
#
_entry.id   0703b1a269166066a5dbd323578645ae
#
_cell.length_a   1.000
_cell.length_b   1.000
_cell.length_c   1.000
_cell.angle_alpha   90.00
_cell.angle_beta   90.00
_cell.angle_gamma   90.00
#
_symmetry.space_group_name_H-M   'P 1'
#
loop_
_entity.id
_entity.type
_entity.pdbx_description
1 polymer ?
#
loop_
_entity_poly.entity_id
_entity_poly.type
_entity_poly.pdbx_seq_one_letter_code
_entity_poly.pdbx_strand_id
1 'polypeptide(L)'
;MANKEVKARGWLRQRERADGMIWLWCYQRQRERDGEMVENAVRLGLVADIGDDEKSAWLKVGELGLVEKYINNPLSGKPTFGEVCGAYVKDGLPFRKKDGRRKTKGTIETYEYHINNHILPRWKDAVAEEMKPLAIRNWLVDLHDGEDYVWETCSKIAGIMSLVFSFVDHNEICSIRNPLDKVTIPASEEDQDEVKVLLPEQVIALLERLPYPVKIAVLLVASTGVRISECLGLTWRHVEWANNRIFIHQTFRRGEMQNRTKTKASNAPVPMCAALAAFLTDWRQQTPYDKDEDFIFASPKLKGKQPLWGQTMNADFVKPAVMALGLVAKGERFGWHRFRHSLSTWANETTKDITVSQTLLRHSKPEMTAVYTHGNFPKALDAQRQYMEQLLGGKPASEATQ
;
A
#
# COMPACT_ATOMS: atom_id res chain seq x y z
N MET A 1 -35.89 -27.18 26.02
CA MET A 1 -34.62 -27.19 25.25
C MET A 1 -34.85 -27.07 23.74
N ALA A 2 -35.83 -27.74 23.15
CA ALA A 2 -36.16 -27.66 21.71
C ALA A 2 -36.38 -26.22 21.16
N ASN A 3 -36.99 -25.34 21.96
CA ASN A 3 -37.29 -23.96 21.50
C ASN A 3 -36.04 -23.04 21.39
N LYS A 4 -34.93 -23.37 22.03
CA LYS A 4 -33.67 -22.63 21.96
C LYS A 4 -32.81 -23.04 20.73
N GLU A 5 -32.85 -24.32 20.37
CA GLU A 5 -32.17 -24.84 19.17
C GLU A 5 -32.84 -24.37 17.88
N VAL A 6 -34.16 -24.33 17.85
CA VAL A 6 -34.96 -23.82 16.71
C VAL A 6 -34.64 -22.35 16.43
N LYS A 7 -34.41 -21.52 17.47
CA LYS A 7 -34.02 -20.12 17.32
C LYS A 7 -32.60 -19.94 16.79
N ALA A 8 -31.71 -20.93 17.02
CA ALA A 8 -30.29 -20.85 16.69
C ALA A 8 -29.96 -21.26 15.23
N ARG A 9 -30.84 -21.99 14.54
CA ARG A 9 -30.59 -22.46 13.17
C ARG A 9 -31.77 -22.33 12.19
N GLY A 10 -32.92 -21.82 12.65
CA GLY A 10 -34.18 -21.80 11.91
C GLY A 10 -34.88 -23.16 11.91
N TRP A 11 -35.89 -23.34 11.08
CA TRP A 11 -36.65 -24.59 10.93
C TRP A 11 -37.09 -24.78 9.48
N LEU A 12 -37.46 -26.01 9.11
CA LEU A 12 -37.92 -26.39 7.80
C LEU A 12 -39.47 -26.45 7.76
N ARG A 13 -40.02 -26.09 6.61
CA ARG A 13 -41.47 -26.22 6.32
C ARG A 13 -41.66 -26.58 4.85
N GLN A 14 -42.57 -27.52 4.61
CA GLN A 14 -43.03 -27.76 3.24
C GLN A 14 -44.28 -26.90 2.96
N ARG A 15 -44.42 -26.45 1.75
CA ARG A 15 -45.60 -25.68 1.28
C ARG A 15 -45.93 -26.02 -0.16
N GLU A 16 -47.22 -26.20 -0.41
CA GLU A 16 -47.72 -26.39 -1.78
C GLU A 16 -47.75 -25.05 -2.52
N ARG A 17 -47.32 -25.09 -3.74
CA ARG A 17 -47.34 -23.98 -4.70
C ARG A 17 -47.83 -24.48 -6.08
N ALA A 18 -48.10 -23.57 -7.01
CA ALA A 18 -48.55 -23.90 -8.35
C ALA A 18 -47.58 -24.80 -9.11
N ASP A 19 -46.29 -24.78 -8.79
CA ASP A 19 -45.22 -25.57 -9.38
C ASP A 19 -44.90 -26.87 -8.61
N GLY A 20 -45.67 -27.17 -7.53
CA GLY A 20 -45.52 -28.37 -6.70
C GLY A 20 -45.21 -28.07 -5.25
N MET A 21 -44.87 -29.15 -4.51
CA MET A 21 -44.41 -29.04 -3.11
C MET A 21 -43.02 -28.48 -3.06
N ILE A 22 -42.80 -27.45 -2.25
CA ILE A 22 -41.49 -26.79 -2.06
C ILE A 22 -41.01 -26.90 -0.63
N TRP A 23 -39.69 -26.97 -0.45
CA TRP A 23 -39.06 -26.77 0.83
C TRP A 23 -38.79 -25.28 1.07
N LEU A 24 -39.14 -24.83 2.29
CA LEU A 24 -38.84 -23.52 2.85
C LEU A 24 -37.98 -23.69 4.08
N TRP A 25 -36.89 -22.93 4.15
CA TRP A 25 -36.17 -22.72 5.39
C TRP A 25 -36.67 -21.43 6.03
N CYS A 26 -37.18 -21.52 7.24
CA CYS A 26 -37.78 -20.45 7.99
C CYS A 26 -36.89 -20.00 9.15
N TYR A 27 -36.87 -18.71 9.43
CA TYR A 27 -36.12 -18.13 10.53
C TYR A 27 -36.86 -16.92 11.10
N GLN A 28 -36.58 -16.58 12.35
CA GLN A 28 -37.11 -15.37 12.98
C GLN A 28 -36.10 -14.23 12.86
N ARG A 29 -36.60 -13.05 12.51
CA ARG A 29 -35.85 -11.82 12.49
C ARG A 29 -36.64 -10.70 13.16
N GLN A 30 -35.96 -9.82 13.87
CA GLN A 30 -36.60 -8.64 14.44
C GLN A 30 -36.97 -7.67 13.31
N ARG A 31 -38.24 -7.26 13.28
CA ARG A 31 -38.73 -6.29 12.29
C ARG A 31 -38.25 -4.87 12.69
N GLU A 32 -37.64 -4.16 11.77
CA GLU A 32 -37.02 -2.86 12.00
C GLU A 32 -38.00 -1.76 12.43
N ARG A 33 -39.27 -1.87 12.01
CA ARG A 33 -40.30 -0.83 12.23
C ARG A 33 -40.77 -0.73 13.69
N ASP A 34 -40.86 -1.84 14.39
CA ASP A 34 -41.50 -1.95 15.71
C ASP A 34 -40.80 -2.91 16.67
N GLY A 35 -39.68 -3.51 16.24
CA GLY A 35 -38.92 -4.44 17.06
C GLY A 35 -39.55 -5.83 17.25
N GLU A 36 -40.70 -6.11 16.60
CA GLU A 36 -41.34 -7.42 16.69
C GLU A 36 -40.57 -8.50 15.94
N MET A 37 -40.54 -9.72 16.50
CA MET A 37 -39.95 -10.89 15.85
C MET A 37 -40.89 -11.41 14.77
N VAL A 38 -40.46 -11.35 13.52
CA VAL A 38 -41.22 -11.78 12.33
C VAL A 38 -40.59 -13.00 11.73
N GLU A 39 -41.43 -13.94 11.31
CA GLU A 39 -41.01 -15.11 10.53
C GLU A 39 -40.70 -14.71 9.09
N ASN A 40 -39.54 -15.12 8.65
CA ASN A 40 -39.09 -15.03 7.26
C ASN A 40 -38.83 -16.42 6.71
N ALA A 41 -38.95 -16.58 5.39
CA ALA A 41 -38.69 -17.85 4.74
C ALA A 41 -37.91 -17.71 3.44
N VAL A 42 -36.97 -18.61 3.23
CA VAL A 42 -36.17 -18.75 2.00
C VAL A 42 -36.59 -20.03 1.28
N ARG A 43 -36.91 -19.94 0.00
CA ARG A 43 -37.23 -21.12 -0.81
C ARG A 43 -35.94 -21.89 -1.09
N LEU A 44 -35.92 -23.19 -0.78
CA LEU A 44 -34.79 -24.09 -1.05
C LEU A 44 -34.89 -24.74 -2.44
N GLY A 45 -36.10 -25.09 -2.85
CA GLY A 45 -36.38 -25.74 -4.14
C GLY A 45 -37.61 -26.65 -4.05
N LEU A 46 -37.86 -27.40 -5.11
CA LEU A 46 -38.94 -28.40 -5.11
C LEU A 46 -38.59 -29.61 -4.26
N VAL A 47 -39.55 -30.20 -3.57
CA VAL A 47 -39.38 -31.45 -2.83
C VAL A 47 -38.93 -32.57 -3.77
N ALA A 48 -39.43 -32.60 -4.98
CA ALA A 48 -39.04 -33.58 -6.00
C ALA A 48 -37.52 -33.54 -6.33
N ASP A 49 -36.90 -32.35 -6.25
CA ASP A 49 -35.48 -32.17 -6.55
C ASP A 49 -34.55 -32.36 -5.37
N ILE A 50 -35.03 -32.07 -4.16
CA ILE A 50 -34.22 -32.07 -2.93
C ILE A 50 -34.38 -33.40 -2.18
N GLY A 51 -35.57 -34.01 -2.23
CA GLY A 51 -36.03 -35.11 -1.40
C GLY A 51 -37.15 -34.67 -0.44
N ASP A 52 -37.93 -35.62 0.03
CA ASP A 52 -39.05 -35.42 0.95
C ASP A 52 -38.67 -35.42 2.43
N ASP A 53 -37.44 -35.83 2.74
CA ASP A 53 -36.89 -35.89 4.08
C ASP A 53 -36.19 -34.59 4.52
N GLU A 54 -36.34 -34.27 5.83
CA GLU A 54 -35.74 -33.07 6.41
C GLU A 54 -34.19 -33.06 6.33
N LYS A 55 -33.54 -34.23 6.29
CA LYS A 55 -32.07 -34.31 6.25
C LYS A 55 -31.54 -33.78 4.91
N SER A 56 -32.17 -34.13 3.82
CA SER A 56 -31.83 -33.59 2.48
C SER A 56 -32.07 -32.08 2.40
N ALA A 57 -33.18 -31.59 2.98
CA ALA A 57 -33.44 -30.16 3.06
C ALA A 57 -32.42 -29.41 3.93
N TRP A 58 -31.96 -29.99 5.06
CA TRP A 58 -30.90 -29.40 5.90
C TRP A 58 -29.54 -29.40 5.20
N LEU A 59 -29.22 -30.42 4.41
CA LEU A 59 -28.02 -30.41 3.57
C LEU A 59 -28.05 -29.22 2.61
N LYS A 60 -29.21 -28.97 2.00
CA LYS A 60 -29.39 -27.80 1.11
C LYS A 60 -29.26 -26.47 1.84
N VAL A 61 -29.74 -26.34 3.06
CA VAL A 61 -29.52 -25.17 3.93
C VAL A 61 -28.04 -24.95 4.18
N GLY A 62 -27.28 -26.02 4.45
CA GLY A 62 -25.83 -25.98 4.63
C GLY A 62 -25.07 -25.59 3.37
N GLU A 63 -25.41 -26.21 2.22
CA GLU A 63 -24.80 -25.85 0.91
C GLU A 63 -25.00 -24.36 0.56
N LEU A 64 -26.16 -23.82 0.87
CA LEU A 64 -26.50 -22.40 0.63
C LEU A 64 -26.00 -21.46 1.73
N GLY A 65 -25.40 -21.98 2.80
CA GLY A 65 -24.90 -21.20 3.95
C GLY A 65 -25.94 -20.34 4.64
N LEU A 66 -27.22 -20.76 4.64
CA LEU A 66 -28.34 -19.89 5.06
C LEU A 66 -28.29 -19.54 6.54
N VAL A 67 -27.85 -20.45 7.41
CA VAL A 67 -27.74 -20.19 8.86
C VAL A 67 -26.72 -19.09 9.12
N GLU A 68 -25.54 -19.18 8.49
CA GLU A 68 -24.50 -18.14 8.58
C GLU A 68 -24.99 -16.83 7.97
N LYS A 69 -25.65 -16.88 6.82
CA LYS A 69 -26.11 -15.69 6.09
C LYS A 69 -27.21 -14.91 6.82
N TYR A 70 -28.16 -15.59 7.50
CA TYR A 70 -29.38 -14.96 8.01
C TYR A 70 -29.52 -15.00 9.53
N ILE A 71 -28.93 -15.95 10.24
CA ILE A 71 -29.00 -16.07 11.70
C ILE A 71 -27.72 -15.63 12.39
N ASN A 72 -26.56 -16.14 11.93
CA ASN A 72 -25.28 -15.85 12.55
C ASN A 72 -24.59 -14.61 11.97
N ASN A 73 -25.19 -13.99 10.93
CA ASN A 73 -24.63 -12.77 10.36
C ASN A 73 -24.82 -11.59 11.34
N PRO A 74 -23.74 -11.07 11.94
CA PRO A 74 -23.83 -9.94 12.87
C PRO A 74 -24.32 -8.65 12.20
N LEU A 75 -24.31 -8.62 10.86
CA LEU A 75 -24.76 -7.46 10.06
C LEU A 75 -26.19 -7.62 9.54
N SER A 76 -26.96 -8.60 10.05
CA SER A 76 -28.38 -8.72 9.71
C SER A 76 -29.16 -7.59 10.38
N GLY A 77 -29.93 -6.80 9.61
CA GLY A 77 -30.68 -5.64 10.09
C GLY A 77 -30.14 -4.33 9.55
N LYS A 78 -30.16 -3.27 10.34
CA LYS A 78 -29.55 -1.96 10.05
C LYS A 78 -28.21 -1.83 10.78
N PRO A 79 -27.11 -2.40 10.25
CA PRO A 79 -25.83 -2.37 10.93
C PRO A 79 -25.32 -0.93 11.04
N THR A 80 -24.62 -0.65 12.13
CA THR A 80 -23.81 0.55 12.24
C THR A 80 -22.59 0.46 11.31
N PHE A 81 -22.05 1.61 10.93
CA PHE A 81 -20.85 1.61 10.10
C PHE A 81 -19.63 1.03 10.82
N GLY A 82 -19.62 1.12 12.17
CA GLY A 82 -18.61 0.44 12.99
C GLY A 82 -18.62 -1.08 12.85
N GLU A 83 -19.82 -1.69 12.86
CA GLU A 83 -19.99 -3.13 12.64
C GLU A 83 -19.57 -3.54 11.23
N VAL A 84 -19.93 -2.74 10.23
CA VAL A 84 -19.51 -2.94 8.83
C VAL A 84 -18.00 -2.83 8.68
N CYS A 85 -17.37 -1.84 9.30
CA CYS A 85 -15.90 -1.72 9.34
C CYS A 85 -15.24 -2.93 10.01
N GLY A 86 -15.81 -3.43 11.11
CA GLY A 86 -15.32 -4.61 11.82
C GLY A 86 -15.32 -5.86 10.93
N ALA A 87 -16.41 -6.11 10.22
CA ALA A 87 -16.49 -7.21 9.25
C ALA A 87 -15.49 -7.04 8.10
N TYR A 88 -15.35 -5.83 7.57
CA TYR A 88 -14.35 -5.56 6.53
C TYR A 88 -12.91 -5.79 7.01
N VAL A 89 -12.57 -5.32 8.20
CA VAL A 89 -11.20 -5.50 8.76
C VAL A 89 -10.89 -6.98 8.93
N LYS A 90 -11.86 -7.77 9.39
CA LYS A 90 -11.69 -9.20 9.61
C LYS A 90 -11.56 -9.98 8.31
N ASP A 91 -12.47 -9.79 7.36
CA ASP A 91 -12.66 -10.70 6.23
C ASP A 91 -12.31 -10.06 4.87
N GLY A 92 -12.45 -8.76 4.72
CA GLY A 92 -12.20 -8.02 3.47
C GLY A 92 -10.81 -7.40 3.38
N LEU A 93 -10.34 -6.79 4.46
CA LEU A 93 -9.09 -6.03 4.45
C LEU A 93 -7.86 -6.89 4.13
N PRO A 94 -7.72 -8.13 4.60
CA PRO A 94 -6.53 -8.93 4.30
C PRO A 94 -6.31 -9.22 2.82
N PHE A 95 -7.35 -9.13 2.00
CA PHE A 95 -7.32 -9.54 0.59
C PHE A 95 -7.54 -8.36 -0.38
N ARG A 96 -7.05 -8.53 -1.62
CA ARG A 96 -7.30 -7.59 -2.72
C ARG A 96 -8.60 -7.97 -3.43
N LYS A 97 -9.51 -7.01 -3.62
CA LYS A 97 -10.75 -7.21 -4.38
C LYS A 97 -10.51 -7.75 -5.80
N LYS A 98 -9.43 -7.30 -6.47
CA LYS A 98 -9.17 -7.60 -7.88
C LYS A 98 -8.71 -9.04 -8.16
N ASP A 99 -7.87 -9.61 -7.32
CA ASP A 99 -7.15 -10.86 -7.59
C ASP A 99 -7.10 -11.83 -6.38
N GLY A 100 -7.80 -11.51 -5.30
CA GLY A 100 -7.86 -12.32 -4.08
C GLY A 100 -6.53 -12.48 -3.33
N ARG A 101 -5.44 -11.86 -3.80
CA ARG A 101 -4.14 -11.95 -3.14
C ARG A 101 -4.12 -11.19 -1.83
N ARG A 102 -3.34 -11.68 -0.87
CA ARG A 102 -3.13 -10.96 0.38
C ARG A 102 -2.48 -9.58 0.13
N LYS A 103 -2.99 -8.58 0.82
CA LYS A 103 -2.35 -7.27 0.90
C LYS A 103 -1.08 -7.35 1.75
N THR A 104 -0.16 -6.42 1.53
CA THR A 104 1.04 -6.32 2.39
C THR A 104 0.66 -5.82 3.78
N LYS A 105 1.40 -6.25 4.79
CA LYS A 105 1.23 -5.79 6.19
C LYS A 105 1.13 -4.27 6.28
N GLY A 106 2.04 -3.55 5.62
CA GLY A 106 2.01 -2.08 5.63
C GLY A 106 0.76 -1.46 4.98
N THR A 107 0.11 -2.15 4.03
CA THR A 107 -1.18 -1.69 3.49
C THR A 107 -2.30 -1.90 4.50
N ILE A 108 -2.32 -3.07 5.16
CA ILE A 108 -3.30 -3.40 6.20
C ILE A 108 -3.20 -2.39 7.34
N GLU A 109 -2.01 -2.19 7.91
CA GLU A 109 -1.76 -1.23 8.99
C GLU A 109 -2.17 0.21 8.62
N THR A 110 -1.93 0.62 7.37
CA THR A 110 -2.33 1.95 6.91
C THR A 110 -3.85 2.09 6.85
N TYR A 111 -4.56 1.06 6.41
CA TYR A 111 -6.01 1.08 6.34
C TYR A 111 -6.63 1.03 7.74
N GLU A 112 -6.14 0.16 8.62
CA GLU A 112 -6.54 0.10 10.02
C GLU A 112 -6.30 1.43 10.73
N TYR A 113 -5.16 2.08 10.47
CA TYR A 113 -4.87 3.40 11.01
C TYR A 113 -5.96 4.42 10.60
N HIS A 114 -6.31 4.51 9.31
CA HIS A 114 -7.34 5.45 8.87
C HIS A 114 -8.74 5.08 9.38
N ILE A 115 -9.06 3.80 9.46
CA ILE A 115 -10.33 3.32 10.02
C ILE A 115 -10.43 3.75 11.49
N ASN A 116 -9.43 3.45 12.30
CA ASN A 116 -9.47 3.66 13.74
C ASN A 116 -9.34 5.13 14.15
N ASN A 117 -8.54 5.93 13.43
CA ASN A 117 -8.22 7.28 13.86
C ASN A 117 -9.05 8.37 13.16
N HIS A 118 -9.69 8.08 12.03
CA HIS A 118 -10.48 9.06 11.29
C HIS A 118 -11.92 8.62 11.10
N ILE A 119 -12.16 7.39 10.63
CA ILE A 119 -13.49 6.93 10.23
C ILE A 119 -14.36 6.59 11.44
N LEU A 120 -13.88 5.69 12.30
CA LEU A 120 -14.65 5.23 13.47
C LEU A 120 -14.98 6.34 14.48
N PRO A 121 -14.10 7.30 14.81
CA PRO A 121 -14.44 8.37 15.72
C PRO A 121 -15.66 9.19 15.29
N ARG A 122 -15.89 9.31 13.98
CA ARG A 122 -17.01 10.07 13.43
C ARG A 122 -18.23 9.22 13.09
N TRP A 123 -18.02 7.98 12.59
CA TRP A 123 -19.07 7.22 11.91
C TRP A 123 -19.42 5.88 12.56
N LYS A 124 -18.77 5.47 13.65
CA LYS A 124 -18.96 4.12 14.22
C LYS A 124 -20.43 3.81 14.57
N ASP A 125 -21.17 4.81 15.10
CA ASP A 125 -22.53 4.65 15.58
C ASP A 125 -23.58 5.04 14.52
N ALA A 126 -23.14 5.51 13.35
CA ALA A 126 -24.06 5.86 12.26
C ALA A 126 -24.63 4.59 11.61
N VAL A 127 -25.92 4.56 11.37
CA VAL A 127 -26.54 3.49 10.59
C VAL A 127 -26.01 3.56 9.16
N ALA A 128 -25.34 2.49 8.70
CA ALA A 128 -24.61 2.50 7.44
C ALA A 128 -25.52 2.82 6.23
N GLU A 129 -26.75 2.32 6.21
CA GLU A 129 -27.74 2.58 5.16
C GLU A 129 -28.22 4.05 5.12
N GLU A 130 -28.15 4.76 6.25
CA GLU A 130 -28.61 6.14 6.39
C GLU A 130 -27.51 7.16 6.12
N MET A 131 -26.26 6.71 5.86
CA MET A 131 -25.13 7.59 5.56
C MET A 131 -25.31 8.24 4.18
N LYS A 132 -25.49 9.56 4.17
CA LYS A 132 -25.76 10.33 2.95
C LYS A 132 -24.45 10.84 2.32
N PRO A 133 -24.35 10.83 0.98
CA PRO A 133 -23.19 11.35 0.26
C PRO A 133 -22.78 12.78 0.70
N LEU A 134 -23.74 13.68 0.87
CA LEU A 134 -23.48 15.04 1.29
C LEU A 134 -22.86 15.13 2.69
N ALA A 135 -23.34 14.32 3.64
CA ALA A 135 -22.78 14.31 4.98
C ALA A 135 -21.31 13.81 5.00
N ILE A 136 -21.00 12.79 4.19
CA ILE A 136 -19.64 12.29 4.04
C ILE A 136 -18.75 13.34 3.37
N ARG A 137 -19.22 13.98 2.29
CA ARG A 137 -18.49 15.05 1.62
C ARG A 137 -18.16 16.21 2.57
N ASN A 138 -19.16 16.71 3.31
CA ASN A 138 -18.94 17.82 4.24
C ASN A 138 -17.92 17.44 5.32
N TRP A 139 -18.02 16.23 5.89
CA TRP A 139 -17.03 15.75 6.85
C TRP A 139 -15.60 15.69 6.25
N LEU A 140 -15.43 15.26 4.98
CA LEU A 140 -14.12 15.27 4.33
C LEU A 140 -13.58 16.69 4.11
N VAL A 141 -14.49 17.68 3.86
CA VAL A 141 -14.13 19.08 3.81
C VAL A 141 -13.72 19.59 5.20
N ASP A 142 -14.47 19.24 6.23
CA ASP A 142 -14.14 19.61 7.61
C ASP A 142 -12.78 19.06 8.06
N LEU A 143 -12.42 17.83 7.62
CA LEU A 143 -11.09 17.26 7.86
C LEU A 143 -9.98 18.05 7.18
N HIS A 144 -10.23 18.54 5.98
CA HIS A 144 -9.26 19.35 5.26
C HIS A 144 -9.10 20.73 5.91
N ASP A 145 -10.22 21.44 6.07
CA ASP A 145 -10.24 22.84 6.49
C ASP A 145 -9.98 23.03 8.00
N GLY A 146 -10.40 22.05 8.82
CA GLY A 146 -10.34 22.14 10.28
C GLY A 146 -9.19 21.42 10.94
N GLU A 147 -8.70 20.32 10.32
CA GLU A 147 -7.64 19.48 10.88
C GLU A 147 -6.35 19.51 10.03
N ASP A 148 -6.24 20.40 9.05
CA ASP A 148 -5.08 20.58 8.16
C ASP A 148 -4.66 19.30 7.40
N TYR A 149 -5.60 18.41 7.09
CA TYR A 149 -5.30 17.25 6.25
C TYR A 149 -5.30 17.65 4.78
N VAL A 150 -4.23 17.30 4.07
CA VAL A 150 -4.18 17.46 2.61
C VAL A 150 -5.23 16.59 1.92
N TRP A 151 -5.78 17.08 0.80
CA TRP A 151 -6.83 16.39 0.03
C TRP A 151 -6.48 14.95 -0.36
N GLU A 152 -5.21 14.66 -0.56
CA GLU A 152 -4.72 13.30 -0.83
C GLU A 152 -5.03 12.33 0.33
N THR A 153 -4.95 12.81 1.58
CA THR A 153 -5.32 12.04 2.77
C THR A 153 -6.83 11.87 2.84
N CYS A 154 -7.61 12.92 2.60
CA CYS A 154 -9.07 12.87 2.55
C CYS A 154 -9.56 11.90 1.46
N SER A 155 -8.97 11.94 0.27
CA SER A 155 -9.23 11.01 -0.83
C SER A 155 -8.93 9.56 -0.46
N LYS A 156 -7.85 9.33 0.29
CA LYS A 156 -7.50 7.98 0.78
C LYS A 156 -8.52 7.47 1.80
N ILE A 157 -8.94 8.33 2.74
CA ILE A 157 -10.00 8.00 3.73
C ILE A 157 -11.30 7.64 3.02
N ALA A 158 -11.74 8.46 2.07
CA ALA A 158 -12.92 8.18 1.25
C ALA A 158 -12.79 6.88 0.46
N GLY A 159 -11.63 6.62 -0.14
CA GLY A 159 -11.35 5.37 -0.83
C GLY A 159 -11.45 4.14 0.08
N ILE A 160 -11.01 4.25 1.34
CA ILE A 160 -11.14 3.16 2.33
C ILE A 160 -12.61 2.98 2.70
N MET A 161 -13.38 4.04 2.95
CA MET A 161 -14.82 3.93 3.19
C MET A 161 -15.54 3.26 2.02
N SER A 162 -15.21 3.66 0.79
CA SER A 162 -15.77 3.04 -0.42
C SER A 162 -15.47 1.55 -0.51
N LEU A 163 -14.27 1.12 -0.12
CA LEU A 163 -13.90 -0.30 -0.07
C LEU A 163 -14.72 -1.07 0.99
N VAL A 164 -15.00 -0.45 2.15
CA VAL A 164 -15.85 -1.03 3.21
C VAL A 164 -17.25 -1.27 2.67
N PHE A 165 -17.90 -0.26 2.10
CA PHE A 165 -19.23 -0.41 1.50
C PHE A 165 -19.26 -1.43 0.35
N SER A 166 -18.25 -1.37 -0.53
CA SER A 166 -18.14 -2.32 -1.64
C SER A 166 -17.91 -3.77 -1.19
N PHE A 167 -17.27 -3.98 -0.04
CA PHE A 167 -17.11 -5.32 0.54
C PHE A 167 -18.44 -5.90 0.97
N VAL A 168 -19.27 -5.09 1.63
CA VAL A 168 -20.58 -5.51 2.13
C VAL A 168 -21.53 -5.82 0.98
N ASP A 169 -21.58 -4.94 -0.02
CA ASP A 169 -22.40 -5.10 -1.22
C ASP A 169 -21.98 -6.34 -2.03
N HIS A 170 -20.68 -6.50 -2.29
CA HIS A 170 -20.13 -7.62 -3.07
C HIS A 170 -20.38 -8.99 -2.40
N ASN A 171 -20.34 -9.06 -1.08
CA ASN A 171 -20.55 -10.31 -0.33
C ASN A 171 -22.00 -10.49 0.10
N GLU A 172 -22.92 -9.64 -0.37
CA GLU A 172 -24.36 -9.70 -0.05
C GLU A 172 -24.66 -9.80 1.46
N ILE A 173 -23.79 -9.19 2.29
CA ILE A 173 -23.90 -9.25 3.74
C ILE A 173 -25.13 -8.45 4.20
N CYS A 174 -25.34 -7.28 3.62
CA CYS A 174 -26.54 -6.46 3.78
C CYS A 174 -26.76 -5.59 2.54
N SER A 175 -27.99 -5.11 2.34
CA SER A 175 -28.38 -4.35 1.14
C SER A 175 -28.05 -2.86 1.31
N ILE A 176 -26.78 -2.51 1.24
CA ILE A 176 -26.30 -1.12 1.37
C ILE A 176 -25.68 -0.68 0.07
N ARG A 177 -26.20 0.38 -0.53
CA ARG A 177 -25.56 1.05 -1.67
C ARG A 177 -24.37 1.88 -1.18
N ASN A 178 -23.27 1.84 -1.92
CA ASN A 178 -22.11 2.65 -1.63
C ASN A 178 -22.41 4.15 -1.82
N PRO A 179 -22.50 4.97 -0.75
CA PRO A 179 -22.81 6.39 -0.89
C PRO A 179 -21.67 7.17 -1.54
N LEU A 180 -20.44 6.64 -1.51
CA LEU A 180 -19.26 7.30 -2.05
C LEU A 180 -19.22 7.30 -3.58
N ASP A 181 -20.01 6.49 -4.26
CA ASP A 181 -20.14 6.54 -5.72
C ASP A 181 -20.67 7.91 -6.21
N LYS A 182 -21.31 8.67 -5.32
CA LYS A 182 -21.86 10.00 -5.58
C LYS A 182 -21.11 11.13 -4.87
N VAL A 183 -20.00 10.83 -4.19
CA VAL A 183 -19.17 11.83 -3.50
C VAL A 183 -18.07 12.28 -4.43
N THR A 184 -18.10 13.54 -4.82
CA THR A 184 -16.98 14.21 -5.47
C THR A 184 -16.13 14.85 -4.38
N ILE A 185 -14.88 14.41 -4.26
CA ILE A 185 -13.91 15.02 -3.36
C ILE A 185 -13.31 16.20 -4.10
N PRO A 186 -13.36 17.42 -3.55
CA PRO A 186 -12.70 18.55 -4.15
C PRO A 186 -11.21 18.25 -4.34
N ALA A 187 -10.66 18.59 -5.50
CA ALA A 187 -9.22 18.64 -5.70
C ALA A 187 -8.80 20.09 -5.49
N SER A 188 -7.85 20.32 -4.59
CA SER A 188 -7.27 21.65 -4.43
C SER A 188 -6.23 21.87 -5.53
N GLU A 189 -6.34 22.97 -6.24
CA GLU A 189 -5.28 23.43 -7.15
C GLU A 189 -4.04 23.86 -6.36
N GLU A 190 -4.20 24.24 -5.09
CA GLU A 190 -3.14 24.70 -4.18
C GLU A 190 -2.30 23.55 -3.59
N ASP A 191 -2.83 22.32 -3.53
CA ASP A 191 -2.12 21.16 -2.99
C ASP A 191 -1.05 20.55 -3.93
N GLN A 192 -0.87 21.10 -5.11
CA GLN A 192 0.26 20.74 -5.99
C GLN A 192 1.51 21.54 -5.57
N ASP A 193 1.96 21.32 -4.35
CA ASP A 193 3.32 21.71 -3.98
C ASP A 193 4.28 21.18 -5.05
N GLU A 194 4.93 22.09 -5.80
CA GLU A 194 5.99 21.71 -6.70
C GLU A 194 7.01 20.86 -5.92
N VAL A 195 7.23 19.65 -6.40
CA VAL A 195 8.21 18.76 -5.76
C VAL A 195 9.57 19.45 -5.83
N LYS A 196 9.98 20.11 -4.74
CA LYS A 196 11.28 20.77 -4.64
C LYS A 196 12.38 19.75 -4.89
N VAL A 197 13.00 19.81 -6.06
CA VAL A 197 14.15 18.97 -6.45
C VAL A 197 15.44 19.57 -5.90
N LEU A 198 16.44 18.72 -5.69
CA LEU A 198 17.79 19.14 -5.35
C LEU A 198 18.63 19.25 -6.62
N LEU A 199 19.33 20.34 -6.76
CA LEU A 199 20.34 20.48 -7.80
C LEU A 199 21.58 19.61 -7.49
N PRO A 200 22.37 19.19 -8.48
CA PRO A 200 23.58 18.41 -8.24
C PRO A 200 24.52 19.05 -7.21
N GLU A 201 24.73 20.36 -7.25
CA GLU A 201 25.61 21.10 -6.34
C GLU A 201 25.10 21.03 -4.89
N GLN A 202 23.79 21.03 -4.71
CA GLN A 202 23.16 20.89 -3.39
C GLN A 202 23.32 19.47 -2.83
N VAL A 203 23.28 18.45 -3.70
CA VAL A 203 23.55 17.07 -3.32
C VAL A 203 25.03 16.91 -2.94
N ILE A 204 25.96 17.53 -3.65
CA ILE A 204 27.40 17.56 -3.31
C ILE A 204 27.60 18.13 -1.92
N ALA A 205 27.10 19.34 -1.68
CA ALA A 205 27.21 20.01 -0.38
C ALA A 205 26.61 19.18 0.77
N LEU A 206 25.54 18.44 0.48
CA LEU A 206 24.94 17.51 1.43
C LEU A 206 25.88 16.32 1.72
N LEU A 207 26.41 15.67 0.67
CA LEU A 207 27.32 14.52 0.81
C LEU A 207 28.57 14.83 1.64
N GLU A 208 29.10 16.05 1.55
CA GLU A 208 30.24 16.52 2.36
C GLU A 208 29.93 16.58 3.85
N ARG A 209 28.67 16.73 4.24
CA ARG A 209 28.23 16.84 5.64
C ARG A 209 27.77 15.51 6.24
N LEU A 210 27.68 14.47 5.45
CA LEU A 210 27.14 13.19 5.90
C LEU A 210 28.23 12.21 6.30
N PRO A 211 28.12 11.54 7.45
CA PRO A 211 29.03 10.47 7.84
C PRO A 211 28.77 9.19 7.04
N TYR A 212 29.79 8.32 6.95
CA TYR A 212 29.58 6.93 6.56
C TYR A 212 28.73 6.18 7.60
N PRO A 213 27.83 5.26 7.22
CA PRO A 213 27.46 4.85 5.85
C PRO A 213 26.36 5.69 5.21
N VAL A 214 25.86 6.74 5.88
CA VAL A 214 24.73 7.56 5.38
C VAL A 214 25.07 8.25 4.07
N LYS A 215 26.31 8.76 3.97
CA LYS A 215 26.87 9.35 2.74
C LYS A 215 26.70 8.41 1.56
N ILE A 216 27.10 7.15 1.69
CA ILE A 216 27.00 6.14 0.61
C ILE A 216 25.55 5.80 0.28
N ALA A 217 24.66 5.73 1.28
CA ALA A 217 23.25 5.49 1.02
C ALA A 217 22.59 6.64 0.24
N VAL A 218 22.91 7.90 0.59
CA VAL A 218 22.44 9.07 -0.16
C VAL A 218 23.00 9.06 -1.58
N LEU A 219 24.30 8.81 -1.76
CA LEU A 219 24.94 8.74 -3.07
C LEU A 219 24.28 7.67 -3.94
N LEU A 220 24.06 6.46 -3.40
CA LEU A 220 23.42 5.36 -4.10
C LEU A 220 21.99 5.71 -4.53
N VAL A 221 21.19 6.24 -3.60
CA VAL A 221 19.79 6.64 -3.90
C VAL A 221 19.74 7.78 -4.90
N ALA A 222 20.60 8.79 -4.76
CA ALA A 222 20.63 9.95 -5.65
C ALA A 222 21.07 9.59 -7.07
N SER A 223 22.08 8.71 -7.22
CA SER A 223 22.64 8.36 -8.54
C SER A 223 21.90 7.24 -9.27
N THR A 224 21.13 6.42 -8.57
CA THR A 224 20.41 5.27 -9.17
C THR A 224 18.90 5.41 -9.15
N GLY A 225 18.37 6.32 -8.34
CA GLY A 225 16.93 6.47 -8.14
C GLY A 225 16.26 5.29 -7.44
N VAL A 226 16.99 4.36 -6.82
CA VAL A 226 16.40 3.27 -6.02
C VAL A 226 15.62 3.81 -4.83
N ARG A 227 14.57 3.12 -4.42
CA ARG A 227 13.85 3.51 -3.20
C ARG A 227 14.70 3.18 -1.98
N ILE A 228 14.60 3.97 -0.91
CA ILE A 228 15.37 3.69 0.32
C ILE A 228 15.14 2.27 0.85
N SER A 229 13.92 1.76 0.77
CA SER A 229 13.63 0.38 1.17
C SER A 229 14.34 -0.68 0.31
N GLU A 230 14.59 -0.38 -0.96
CA GLU A 230 15.37 -1.19 -1.90
C GLU A 230 16.86 -1.10 -1.58
N CYS A 231 17.36 0.12 -1.40
CA CYS A 231 18.72 0.41 -1.00
C CYS A 231 19.12 -0.35 0.27
N LEU A 232 18.30 -0.25 1.32
CA LEU A 232 18.54 -0.94 2.59
C LEU A 232 18.39 -2.47 2.53
N GLY A 233 17.67 -2.97 1.53
CA GLY A 233 17.56 -4.41 1.28
C GLY A 233 18.79 -5.01 0.56
N LEU A 234 19.74 -4.19 0.10
CA LEU A 234 20.91 -4.69 -0.62
C LEU A 234 21.89 -5.41 0.29
N THR A 235 22.40 -6.54 -0.20
CA THR A 235 23.59 -7.22 0.31
C THR A 235 24.67 -7.16 -0.75
N TRP A 236 25.93 -7.40 -0.41
CA TRP A 236 27.05 -7.34 -1.35
C TRP A 236 26.90 -8.30 -2.52
N ARG A 237 26.28 -9.46 -2.36
CA ARG A 237 25.98 -10.41 -3.44
C ARG A 237 25.08 -9.83 -4.56
N HIS A 238 24.36 -8.74 -4.28
CA HIS A 238 23.50 -8.09 -5.26
C HIS A 238 24.28 -7.15 -6.21
N VAL A 239 25.56 -6.91 -5.93
CA VAL A 239 26.43 -6.07 -6.75
C VAL A 239 27.22 -6.95 -7.72
N GLU A 240 26.88 -6.85 -8.99
CA GLU A 240 27.60 -7.55 -10.07
C GLU A 240 28.70 -6.62 -10.61
N TRP A 241 29.87 -6.71 -10.02
CA TRP A 241 31.03 -5.83 -10.31
C TRP A 241 31.48 -5.93 -11.76
N ALA A 242 31.55 -7.14 -12.32
CA ALA A 242 32.04 -7.39 -13.68
C ALA A 242 31.18 -6.73 -14.78
N ASN A 243 29.87 -6.61 -14.55
CA ASN A 243 28.90 -6.09 -15.52
C ASN A 243 28.33 -4.73 -15.12
N ASN A 244 28.89 -4.08 -14.10
CA ASN A 244 28.45 -2.77 -13.63
C ASN A 244 26.93 -2.69 -13.33
N ARG A 245 26.43 -3.65 -12.57
CA ARG A 245 24.99 -3.78 -12.29
C ARG A 245 24.71 -4.02 -10.81
N ILE A 246 23.57 -3.55 -10.37
CA ILE A 246 23.03 -3.85 -9.03
C ILE A 246 21.64 -4.47 -9.20
N PHE A 247 21.43 -5.63 -8.62
CA PHE A 247 20.14 -6.34 -8.65
C PHE A 247 19.31 -6.05 -7.42
N ILE A 248 18.02 -5.76 -7.61
CA ILE A 248 17.10 -5.45 -6.52
C ILE A 248 16.12 -6.61 -6.36
N HIS A 249 16.44 -7.55 -5.49
CA HIS A 249 15.62 -8.75 -5.23
C HIS A 249 14.72 -8.61 -4.00
N GLN A 250 15.07 -7.72 -3.08
CA GLN A 250 14.40 -7.60 -1.79
C GLN A 250 14.32 -6.15 -1.34
N THR A 251 13.44 -5.89 -0.38
CA THR A 251 13.28 -4.57 0.23
C THR A 251 13.22 -4.71 1.74
N PHE A 252 13.80 -3.77 2.47
CA PHE A 252 13.67 -3.68 3.90
C PHE A 252 12.70 -2.55 4.27
N ARG A 253 11.62 -2.91 4.95
CA ARG A 253 10.58 -1.95 5.32
C ARG A 253 9.97 -2.32 6.68
N ARG A 254 9.88 -1.34 7.58
CA ARG A 254 9.28 -1.52 8.92
C ARG A 254 9.85 -2.70 9.70
N GLY A 255 11.16 -2.90 9.64
CA GLY A 255 11.85 -3.97 10.34
C GLY A 255 11.76 -5.36 9.69
N GLU A 256 11.13 -5.48 8.52
CA GLU A 256 10.93 -6.74 7.83
C GLU A 256 11.57 -6.75 6.43
N MET A 257 12.22 -7.86 6.10
CA MET A 257 12.66 -8.14 4.73
C MET A 257 11.48 -8.67 3.91
N GLN A 258 11.28 -8.09 2.74
CA GLN A 258 10.24 -8.51 1.81
C GLN A 258 10.87 -8.91 0.48
N ASN A 259 10.69 -10.16 0.09
CA ASN A 259 11.13 -10.65 -1.20
C ASN A 259 10.27 -10.02 -2.30
N ARG A 260 10.93 -9.38 -3.26
CA ARG A 260 10.28 -8.65 -4.33
C ARG A 260 10.15 -9.50 -5.59
N THR A 261 9.24 -10.47 -5.59
CA THR A 261 9.05 -11.40 -6.72
C THR A 261 7.90 -11.02 -7.67
N LYS A 262 7.28 -9.82 -7.55
CA LYS A 262 5.92 -9.58 -8.09
C LYS A 262 5.82 -9.12 -9.54
N THR A 263 6.87 -8.60 -10.18
CA THR A 263 6.80 -8.21 -11.61
C THR A 263 8.16 -8.37 -12.30
N LYS A 264 8.17 -8.71 -13.60
CA LYS A 264 9.40 -8.78 -14.41
C LYS A 264 10.17 -7.44 -14.43
N ALA A 265 9.46 -6.31 -14.44
CA ALA A 265 10.07 -4.98 -14.39
C ALA A 265 10.79 -4.68 -13.06
N SER A 266 10.38 -5.33 -11.96
CA SER A 266 11.02 -5.17 -10.65
C SER A 266 12.38 -5.88 -10.55
N ASN A 267 12.66 -6.83 -11.45
CA ASN A 267 13.93 -7.57 -11.50
C ASN A 267 14.94 -6.95 -12.47
N ALA A 268 14.63 -5.80 -13.09
CA ALA A 268 15.57 -5.12 -13.93
C ALA A 268 16.78 -4.63 -13.11
N PRO A 269 18.01 -4.86 -13.57
CA PRO A 269 19.19 -4.36 -12.89
C PRO A 269 19.24 -2.84 -12.93
N VAL A 270 19.89 -2.28 -11.93
CA VAL A 270 20.22 -0.85 -11.86
C VAL A 270 21.63 -0.67 -12.41
N PRO A 271 21.89 0.33 -13.28
CA PRO A 271 23.23 0.63 -13.72
C PRO A 271 24.13 1.09 -12.55
N MET A 272 25.40 0.75 -12.61
CA MET A 272 26.42 1.15 -11.65
C MET A 272 27.62 1.66 -12.42
N CYS A 273 27.75 2.99 -12.58
CA CYS A 273 28.92 3.55 -13.24
C CYS A 273 30.19 3.34 -12.42
N ALA A 274 31.36 3.47 -13.06
CA ALA A 274 32.66 3.23 -12.42
C ALA A 274 32.88 4.06 -11.14
N ALA A 275 32.42 5.32 -11.13
CA ALA A 275 32.53 6.18 -9.96
C ALA A 275 31.73 5.64 -8.77
N LEU A 276 30.46 5.20 -9.00
CA LEU A 276 29.65 4.60 -7.95
C LEU A 276 30.28 3.27 -7.46
N ALA A 277 30.82 2.46 -8.38
CA ALA A 277 31.52 1.22 -8.04
C ALA A 277 32.72 1.49 -7.11
N ALA A 278 33.51 2.53 -7.39
CA ALA A 278 34.64 2.92 -6.56
C ALA A 278 34.21 3.28 -5.11
N PHE A 279 33.16 4.08 -4.95
CA PHE A 279 32.61 4.41 -3.62
C PHE A 279 32.08 3.19 -2.85
N LEU A 280 31.42 2.27 -3.55
CA LEU A 280 30.95 1.03 -2.94
C LEU A 280 32.10 0.11 -2.54
N THR A 281 33.17 0.05 -3.37
CA THR A 281 34.37 -0.74 -3.06
C THR A 281 35.07 -0.17 -1.82
N ASP A 282 35.28 1.15 -1.78
CA ASP A 282 35.87 1.83 -0.63
C ASP A 282 35.05 1.58 0.66
N TRP A 283 33.72 1.73 0.58
CA TRP A 283 32.86 1.41 1.71
C TRP A 283 32.94 -0.06 2.13
N ARG A 284 33.04 -1.00 1.18
CA ARG A 284 33.20 -2.43 1.49
C ARG A 284 34.49 -2.71 2.29
N GLN A 285 35.56 -1.96 2.02
CA GLN A 285 36.82 -2.09 2.74
C GLN A 285 36.77 -1.48 4.17
N GLN A 286 35.89 -0.51 4.39
CA GLN A 286 35.78 0.20 5.68
C GLN A 286 34.77 -0.45 6.63
N THR A 287 33.74 -1.17 6.10
CA THR A 287 32.72 -1.78 6.94
C THR A 287 33.19 -3.12 7.51
N PRO A 288 32.86 -3.46 8.78
CA PRO A 288 33.10 -4.80 9.31
C PRO A 288 32.15 -5.87 8.75
N TYR A 289 31.22 -5.48 7.87
CA TYR A 289 30.20 -6.33 7.24
C TYR A 289 30.46 -6.40 5.74
N ASP A 290 31.52 -7.08 5.32
CA ASP A 290 32.05 -7.10 3.97
C ASP A 290 31.78 -8.37 3.17
N LYS A 291 31.16 -9.40 3.80
CA LYS A 291 30.82 -10.67 3.15
C LYS A 291 29.67 -10.50 2.17
N ASP A 292 29.59 -11.37 1.20
CA ASP A 292 28.54 -11.32 0.16
C ASP A 292 27.11 -11.35 0.74
N GLU A 293 26.91 -12.05 1.84
CA GLU A 293 25.64 -12.15 2.55
C GLU A 293 25.31 -10.93 3.42
N ASP A 294 26.30 -10.14 3.77
CA ASP A 294 26.12 -8.98 4.65
C ASP A 294 25.36 -7.85 3.94
N PHE A 295 24.56 -7.13 4.70
CA PHE A 295 23.92 -5.92 4.19
C PHE A 295 24.95 -4.84 3.92
N ILE A 296 24.83 -4.16 2.77
CA ILE A 296 25.68 -3.00 2.44
C ILE A 296 25.58 -1.92 3.54
N PHE A 297 24.39 -1.76 4.09
CA PHE A 297 24.08 -0.81 5.16
C PHE A 297 23.70 -1.55 6.44
N ALA A 298 24.53 -2.48 6.87
CA ALA A 298 24.31 -3.28 8.06
C ALA A 298 24.23 -2.41 9.33
N SER A 299 23.34 -2.76 10.26
CA SER A 299 23.20 -2.08 11.54
C SER A 299 24.22 -2.60 12.56
N PRO A 300 25.17 -1.81 13.05
CA PRO A 300 26.08 -2.22 14.10
C PRO A 300 25.37 -2.57 15.42
N LYS A 301 24.27 -1.85 15.74
CA LYS A 301 23.46 -2.12 16.95
C LYS A 301 22.87 -3.52 16.95
N LEU A 302 22.56 -4.06 15.77
CA LEU A 302 22.02 -5.39 15.58
C LEU A 302 23.04 -6.41 15.08
N LYS A 303 24.35 -6.08 15.23
CA LYS A 303 25.48 -6.95 14.83
C LYS A 303 25.36 -7.44 13.38
N GLY A 304 24.92 -6.56 12.47
CA GLY A 304 24.74 -6.87 11.05
C GLY A 304 23.51 -7.70 10.68
N LYS A 305 22.73 -8.21 11.65
CA LYS A 305 21.55 -9.07 11.38
C LYS A 305 20.42 -8.37 10.63
N GLN A 306 20.37 -7.06 10.68
CA GLN A 306 19.43 -6.22 9.95
C GLN A 306 20.16 -4.98 9.41
N PRO A 307 19.64 -4.36 8.34
CA PRO A 307 20.18 -3.08 7.89
C PRO A 307 19.79 -1.93 8.81
N LEU A 308 20.40 -0.78 8.58
CA LEU A 308 20.00 0.49 9.19
C LEU A 308 18.57 0.86 8.82
N TRP A 309 17.95 1.71 9.61
CA TRP A 309 16.61 2.20 9.38
C TRP A 309 16.64 3.52 8.61
N GLY A 310 15.97 3.56 7.45
CA GLY A 310 15.94 4.76 6.62
C GLY A 310 15.30 5.97 7.31
N GLN A 311 14.33 5.76 8.20
CA GLN A 311 13.74 6.83 9.01
C GLN A 311 14.76 7.42 9.99
N THR A 312 15.53 6.58 10.69
CA THR A 312 16.59 7.01 11.61
C THR A 312 17.69 7.75 10.84
N MET A 313 18.17 7.19 9.74
CA MET A 313 19.16 7.86 8.89
C MET A 313 18.69 9.24 8.43
N ASN A 314 17.41 9.36 8.06
CA ASN A 314 16.84 10.63 7.64
C ASN A 314 16.71 11.61 8.81
N ALA A 315 16.19 11.17 9.95
CA ALA A 315 15.94 12.04 11.10
C ALA A 315 17.22 12.52 11.77
N ASP A 316 18.20 11.63 11.91
CA ASP A 316 19.41 11.92 12.70
C ASP A 316 20.52 12.58 11.87
N PHE A 317 20.55 12.37 10.56
CA PHE A 317 21.66 12.83 9.71
C PHE A 317 21.21 13.66 8.51
N VAL A 318 20.32 13.11 7.65
CA VAL A 318 20.01 13.78 6.37
C VAL A 318 19.19 15.05 6.58
N LYS A 319 18.11 14.98 7.35
CA LYS A 319 17.24 16.15 7.60
C LYS A 319 18.00 17.29 8.30
N PRO A 320 18.78 17.07 9.37
CA PRO A 320 19.61 18.11 9.96
C PRO A 320 20.60 18.74 8.98
N ALA A 321 21.24 17.93 8.12
CA ALA A 321 22.19 18.43 7.14
C ALA A 321 21.55 19.30 6.06
N VAL A 322 20.40 18.89 5.49
CA VAL A 322 19.67 19.71 4.49
C VAL A 322 19.11 20.99 5.10
N MET A 323 18.69 20.97 6.37
CA MET A 323 18.27 22.18 7.09
C MET A 323 19.45 23.13 7.32
N ALA A 324 20.61 22.62 7.70
CA ALA A 324 21.83 23.43 7.89
C ALA A 324 22.34 24.04 6.59
N LEU A 325 22.01 23.46 5.44
CA LEU A 325 22.27 24.01 4.11
C LEU A 325 21.19 24.99 3.61
N GLY A 326 20.13 25.22 4.39
CA GLY A 326 19.01 26.08 3.98
C GLY A 326 18.15 25.50 2.85
N LEU A 327 18.27 24.21 2.55
CA LEU A 327 17.52 23.55 1.48
C LEU A 327 16.07 23.19 1.86
N VAL A 328 15.80 23.18 3.16
CA VAL A 328 14.50 22.84 3.75
C VAL A 328 14.25 23.75 4.96
N ALA A 329 13.07 24.34 5.03
CA ALA A 329 12.66 25.17 6.16
C ALA A 329 12.37 24.33 7.42
N LYS A 330 12.39 25.01 8.60
CA LYS A 330 11.98 24.39 9.87
C LYS A 330 10.50 23.98 9.77
N GLY A 331 10.21 22.73 10.08
CA GLY A 331 8.85 22.15 9.97
C GLY A 331 8.56 21.48 8.60
N GLU A 332 9.26 21.86 7.56
CA GLU A 332 9.09 21.25 6.23
C GLU A 332 9.50 19.75 6.23
N ARG A 333 8.75 18.95 5.48
CA ARG A 333 9.03 17.53 5.34
C ARG A 333 10.15 17.31 4.32
N PHE A 334 11.12 16.49 4.71
CA PHE A 334 12.15 15.99 3.80
C PHE A 334 12.19 14.46 3.84
N GLY A 335 12.18 13.83 2.67
CA GLY A 335 12.20 12.38 2.55
C GLY A 335 13.10 11.89 1.43
N TRP A 336 13.50 10.63 1.50
CA TRP A 336 14.38 9.98 0.52
C TRP A 336 13.89 10.04 -0.92
N HIS A 337 12.56 10.15 -1.15
CA HIS A 337 12.01 10.27 -2.50
C HIS A 337 12.44 11.54 -3.22
N ARG A 338 12.83 12.60 -2.48
CA ARG A 338 13.31 13.85 -3.07
C ARG A 338 14.55 13.62 -3.95
N PHE A 339 15.49 12.77 -3.53
CA PHE A 339 16.65 12.40 -4.35
C PHE A 339 16.25 11.72 -5.66
N ARG A 340 15.27 10.84 -5.60
CA ARG A 340 14.76 10.13 -6.77
C ARG A 340 14.03 11.08 -7.73
N HIS A 341 13.28 12.04 -7.22
CA HIS A 341 12.65 13.09 -8.03
C HIS A 341 13.72 13.98 -8.68
N SER A 342 14.75 14.38 -7.94
CA SER A 342 15.87 15.17 -8.46
C SER A 342 16.57 14.47 -9.62
N LEU A 343 16.91 13.19 -9.49
CA LEU A 343 17.49 12.41 -10.59
C LEU A 343 16.56 12.33 -11.79
N SER A 344 15.25 12.14 -11.57
CA SER A 344 14.25 12.09 -12.65
C SER A 344 14.20 13.39 -13.43
N THR A 345 14.10 14.51 -12.72
CA THR A 345 14.06 15.85 -13.33
C THR A 345 15.35 16.12 -14.10
N TRP A 346 16.49 15.92 -13.47
CA TRP A 346 17.79 16.09 -14.11
C TRP A 346 17.94 15.22 -15.38
N ALA A 347 17.59 13.93 -15.31
CA ALA A 347 17.67 13.03 -16.44
C ALA A 347 16.76 13.48 -17.60
N ASN A 348 15.53 13.91 -17.33
CA ASN A 348 14.62 14.42 -18.34
C ASN A 348 15.13 15.72 -18.98
N GLU A 349 15.67 16.64 -18.19
CA GLU A 349 16.18 17.92 -18.68
C GLU A 349 17.46 17.75 -19.53
N THR A 350 18.34 16.85 -19.12
CA THR A 350 19.64 16.62 -19.77
C THR A 350 19.50 15.76 -21.01
N THR A 351 18.77 14.66 -20.93
CA THR A 351 18.70 13.70 -22.05
C THR A 351 17.58 14.00 -23.04
N LYS A 352 16.58 14.79 -22.64
CA LYS A 352 15.34 15.04 -23.39
C LYS A 352 14.60 13.75 -23.79
N ASP A 353 14.90 12.65 -23.11
CA ASP A 353 14.35 11.32 -23.37
C ASP A 353 13.75 10.74 -22.09
N ILE A 354 12.42 10.78 -21.99
CA ILE A 354 11.68 10.29 -20.85
C ILE A 354 11.94 8.78 -20.58
N THR A 355 12.35 8.02 -21.61
CA THR A 355 12.62 6.58 -21.47
C THR A 355 13.87 6.32 -20.64
N VAL A 356 14.83 7.23 -20.65
CA VAL A 356 16.03 7.17 -19.80
C VAL A 356 15.64 7.30 -18.34
N SER A 357 14.85 8.32 -17.99
CA SER A 357 14.32 8.51 -16.64
C SER A 357 13.47 7.32 -16.18
N GLN A 358 12.59 6.81 -17.05
CA GLN A 358 11.79 5.62 -16.75
C GLN A 358 12.64 4.39 -16.47
N THR A 359 13.73 4.19 -17.25
CA THR A 359 14.66 3.09 -17.08
C THR A 359 15.46 3.21 -15.78
N LEU A 360 16.03 4.38 -15.50
CA LEU A 360 16.73 4.66 -14.24
C LEU A 360 15.82 4.41 -13.03
N LEU A 361 14.59 4.90 -13.10
CA LEU A 361 13.64 4.80 -12.01
C LEU A 361 12.91 3.44 -11.95
N ARG A 362 13.01 2.60 -12.96
CA ARG A 362 12.30 1.31 -13.05
C ARG A 362 10.80 1.48 -12.75
N HIS A 363 10.15 2.49 -13.36
CA HIS A 363 8.73 2.72 -13.19
C HIS A 363 7.93 1.61 -13.88
N SER A 364 7.05 0.94 -13.14
CA SER A 364 6.23 -0.18 -13.63
C SER A 364 4.97 0.24 -14.40
N LYS A 365 4.72 1.52 -14.54
CA LYS A 365 3.63 2.10 -15.33
C LYS A 365 4.19 3.16 -16.25
N PRO A 366 4.35 2.82 -17.50
CA PRO A 366 4.06 3.73 -18.58
C PRO A 366 2.68 3.35 -19.12
N GLU A 367 1.68 4.13 -18.92
CA GLU A 367 0.37 3.91 -19.58
C GLU A 367 0.46 4.03 -21.10
N MET A 368 1.64 4.29 -21.67
CA MET A 368 1.85 4.54 -23.09
C MET A 368 3.04 3.84 -23.74
N THR A 369 3.80 2.96 -23.08
CA THR A 369 4.97 2.33 -23.76
C THR A 369 5.11 0.83 -23.49
N ALA A 370 4.00 0.15 -23.31
CA ALA A 370 3.95 -1.26 -22.90
C ALA A 370 4.42 -2.27 -23.95
N VAL A 371 4.89 -1.90 -25.14
CA VAL A 371 5.11 -2.86 -26.21
C VAL A 371 6.59 -3.06 -26.60
N TYR A 372 7.51 -2.12 -26.41
CA TYR A 372 8.84 -2.21 -27.03
C TYR A 372 10.01 -1.63 -26.24
N THR A 373 10.17 -1.89 -24.95
CA THR A 373 11.46 -1.51 -24.38
C THR A 373 12.03 -2.61 -23.52
N HIS A 374 12.94 -3.37 -24.08
CA HIS A 374 14.16 -3.70 -23.37
C HIS A 374 14.74 -2.35 -22.95
N GLY A 375 14.67 -2.03 -21.64
CA GLY A 375 15.13 -0.75 -21.15
C GLY A 375 16.51 -0.43 -21.71
N ASN A 376 16.74 0.79 -22.16
CA ASN A 376 17.99 1.18 -22.80
C ASN A 376 19.09 1.33 -21.72
N PHE A 377 19.53 0.18 -21.19
CA PHE A 377 20.53 0.10 -20.13
C PHE A 377 21.82 0.88 -20.45
N PRO A 378 22.36 0.84 -21.69
CA PRO A 378 23.52 1.66 -22.05
C PRO A 378 23.27 3.16 -21.88
N LYS A 379 22.13 3.69 -22.35
CA LYS A 379 21.79 5.10 -22.17
C LYS A 379 21.56 5.47 -20.69
N ALA A 380 20.96 4.56 -19.92
CA ALA A 380 20.76 4.78 -18.49
C ALA A 380 22.09 4.79 -17.71
N LEU A 381 23.03 3.92 -18.09
CA LEU A 381 24.39 3.91 -17.52
C LEU A 381 25.15 5.19 -17.89
N ASP A 382 25.02 5.66 -19.12
CA ASP A 382 25.65 6.89 -19.57
C ASP A 382 25.09 8.14 -18.86
N ALA A 383 23.77 8.24 -18.75
CA ALA A 383 23.14 9.30 -17.98
C ALA A 383 23.57 9.27 -16.50
N GLN A 384 23.66 8.09 -15.88
CA GLN A 384 24.17 7.96 -14.52
C GLN A 384 25.62 8.42 -14.41
N ARG A 385 26.47 8.07 -15.38
CA ARG A 385 27.85 8.53 -15.42
C ARG A 385 27.93 10.04 -15.46
N GLN A 386 27.20 10.71 -16.36
CA GLN A 386 27.16 12.17 -16.47
C GLN A 386 26.67 12.82 -15.17
N TYR A 387 25.66 12.28 -14.54
CA TYR A 387 25.17 12.78 -13.26
C TYR A 387 26.21 12.63 -12.15
N MET A 388 26.88 11.48 -12.08
CA MET A 388 27.96 11.25 -11.12
C MET A 388 29.16 12.17 -11.36
N GLU A 389 29.53 12.46 -12.61
CA GLU A 389 30.56 13.43 -12.95
C GLU A 389 30.22 14.82 -12.43
N GLN A 390 28.96 15.23 -12.54
CA GLN A 390 28.49 16.48 -11.92
C GLN A 390 28.54 16.44 -10.40
N LEU A 391 28.07 15.35 -9.79
CA LEU A 391 28.10 15.18 -8.32
C LEU A 391 29.54 15.16 -7.75
N LEU A 392 30.54 14.80 -8.53
CA LEU A 392 31.94 14.78 -8.10
C LEU A 392 32.68 16.07 -8.49
N GLY A 393 32.00 17.05 -9.08
CA GLY A 393 32.61 18.32 -9.49
C GLY A 393 33.73 18.15 -10.51
N GLY A 394 33.65 17.11 -11.34
CA GLY A 394 34.69 16.75 -12.30
C GLY A 394 35.96 16.11 -11.69
N LYS A 395 35.98 15.85 -10.39
CA LYS A 395 37.09 15.14 -9.73
C LYS A 395 37.03 13.64 -10.00
N PRO A 396 38.14 12.96 -10.23
CA PRO A 396 38.14 11.49 -10.32
C PRO A 396 37.72 10.85 -9.02
N ALA A 397 37.03 9.70 -9.09
CA ALA A 397 36.49 8.98 -7.94
C ALA A 397 37.53 8.69 -6.83
N SER A 398 38.82 8.51 -7.25
CA SER A 398 39.94 8.29 -6.31
C SER A 398 40.30 9.49 -5.44
N GLU A 399 39.96 10.71 -5.84
CA GLU A 399 40.17 11.93 -5.05
C GLU A 399 38.97 12.31 -4.21
N ALA A 400 37.75 11.82 -4.53
CA ALA A 400 36.53 12.14 -3.82
C ALA A 400 36.27 11.21 -2.61
N THR A 401 37.05 10.14 -2.45
CA THR A 401 37.00 9.19 -1.34
C THR A 401 37.95 9.54 -0.19
N GLN A 402 38.83 10.55 -0.35
CA GLN A 402 39.64 11.12 0.73
C GLN A 402 38.88 12.27 1.41
#